data_72a8a870fb0f45a877bb174530aac7be
#
_entry.id   72a8a870fb0f45a877bb174530aac7be
#
_cell.length_a   1.000
_cell.length_b   1.000
_cell.length_c   1.000
_cell.angle_alpha   90.00
_cell.angle_beta   90.00
_cell.angle_gamma   90.00
#
_symmetry.space_group_name_H-M   'P 1'
#
loop_
_entity.id
_entity.type
_entity.pdbx_description
1 polymer ?
#
loop_
_entity_poly.entity_id
_entity_poly.type
_entity_poly.pdbx_seq_one_letter_code
_entity_poly.pdbx_strand_id
1 'polypeptide(L)'
;GSYNTNKQAVHISSGLMGGHWTLDARLTHIGSEGYIDRGATDLKSYMFQAGYYNGNTMLKLISFGGKAKTGLTYTGATKEEMRLNGRRFHTEGMYYTSNGPHSYYYMKDGERQRATVDYYDDQTDNYLQINNQLVLSHRFNEKWTLNATGFYTYGYGFYKQYKDARTLSEYLNIPADVAAGKEADLVREKIMRNHLGGLNASAAYSVRKLDLAFGGSYSYYSCPHWGVLDWVDGLEGSQIGGRWYDNDVDKHDANLFARANWSVAKGLRLFADLQYRYVSYQAWGVNDNYVSEEVGMQPIDVDKQYHFFNPRAGVSYTLAERNNFYLSFAVAQKEPTRSDFTDRYMFAEANTYPSSEKLYDWELGYQYTAPRLSLGVNLYY
;
A
#
# COMPACT_ATOMS: atom_id res chain seq x y z
N GLY A 1 20.81 9.58 -17.79
CA GLY A 1 20.48 8.20 -18.17
C GLY A 1 19.56 8.14 -19.38
N SER A 2 19.10 6.95 -19.78
CA SER A 2 18.11 6.79 -20.85
C SER A 2 16.80 7.51 -20.48
N TYR A 3 16.09 7.99 -21.48
CA TYR A 3 14.80 8.72 -21.31
C TYR A 3 14.93 9.96 -20.42
N ASN A 4 16.02 10.71 -20.58
CA ASN A 4 16.35 11.88 -19.78
C ASN A 4 16.31 11.62 -18.24
N THR A 5 16.53 10.37 -17.85
CA THR A 5 16.53 10.01 -16.42
C THR A 5 17.71 10.67 -15.73
N ASN A 6 17.42 11.49 -14.73
CA ASN A 6 18.39 12.09 -13.83
C ASN A 6 18.00 11.83 -12.38
N LYS A 7 19.00 11.70 -11.51
CA LYS A 7 18.83 11.55 -10.09
C LYS A 7 19.81 12.45 -9.38
N GLN A 8 19.30 13.28 -8.51
CA GLN A 8 20.08 14.17 -7.65
C GLN A 8 19.81 13.78 -6.18
N ALA A 9 20.86 13.68 -5.39
CA ALA A 9 20.72 13.39 -3.97
C ALA A 9 21.81 14.15 -3.18
N VAL A 10 21.36 14.78 -2.11
CA VAL A 10 22.25 15.40 -1.11
C VAL A 10 21.99 14.69 0.21
N HIS A 11 23.06 14.26 0.86
CA HIS A 11 23.02 13.64 2.20
C HIS A 11 24.03 14.34 3.09
N ILE A 12 23.57 14.74 4.27
CA ILE A 12 24.39 15.37 5.29
C ILE A 12 24.22 14.55 6.56
N SER A 13 25.36 14.20 7.18
CA SER A 13 25.38 13.49 8.46
C SER A 13 26.38 14.18 9.38
N SER A 14 25.98 14.43 10.61
CA SER A 14 26.84 15.07 11.60
C SER A 14 27.89 14.11 12.20
N GLY A 15 27.69 12.79 12.06
CA GLY A 15 28.31 11.83 12.93
C GLY A 15 27.86 11.98 14.39
N LEU A 16 28.59 11.39 15.34
CA LEU A 16 28.28 11.45 16.76
C LEU A 16 28.85 12.73 17.39
N MET A 17 27.96 13.67 17.73
CA MET A 17 28.33 14.94 18.35
C MET A 17 28.26 14.84 19.89
N GLY A 18 29.30 15.31 20.58
CA GLY A 18 29.36 15.32 22.03
C GLY A 18 29.19 13.94 22.69
N GLY A 19 29.41 12.87 21.94
CA GLY A 19 29.22 11.49 22.40
C GLY A 19 27.77 11.03 22.50
N HIS A 20 26.78 11.87 22.14
CA HIS A 20 25.34 11.57 22.36
C HIS A 20 24.42 11.85 21.17
N TRP A 21 24.70 12.83 20.33
CA TRP A 21 23.74 13.30 19.33
C TRP A 21 24.16 12.96 17.90
N THR A 22 23.20 12.59 17.09
CA THR A 22 23.37 12.46 15.64
C THR A 22 22.27 13.22 14.91
N LEU A 23 22.63 13.85 13.80
CA LEU A 23 21.68 14.46 12.85
C LEU A 23 22.00 13.94 11.46
N ASP A 24 20.99 13.47 10.76
CA ASP A 24 21.05 13.02 9.37
C ASP A 24 19.95 13.66 8.57
N ALA A 25 20.28 14.16 7.38
CA ALA A 25 19.31 14.70 6.45
C ALA A 25 19.64 14.28 5.02
N ARG A 26 18.60 13.93 4.26
CA ARG A 26 18.72 13.58 2.85
C ARG A 26 17.60 14.21 2.05
N LEU A 27 17.95 14.82 0.91
CA LEU A 27 17.03 15.28 -0.12
C LEU A 27 17.32 14.53 -1.40
N THR A 28 16.28 14.13 -2.12
CA THR A 28 16.43 13.41 -3.39
C THR A 28 15.39 13.91 -4.39
N HIS A 29 15.83 14.08 -5.63
CA HIS A 29 14.97 14.31 -6.79
C HIS A 29 15.31 13.30 -7.89
N ILE A 30 14.26 12.73 -8.51
CA ILE A 30 14.38 11.83 -9.66
C ILE A 30 13.40 12.33 -10.71
N GLY A 31 13.91 12.66 -11.88
CA GLY A 31 13.14 13.01 -13.06
C GLY A 31 13.40 12.02 -14.19
N SER A 32 12.38 11.65 -14.95
CA SER A 32 12.48 10.80 -16.13
C SER A 32 11.31 11.02 -17.07
N GLU A 33 11.54 10.95 -18.38
CA GLU A 33 10.46 10.90 -19.38
C GLU A 33 9.80 9.52 -19.46
N GLY A 34 10.42 8.48 -18.87
CA GLY A 34 9.91 7.11 -18.87
C GLY A 34 10.13 6.38 -20.20
N TYR A 35 10.11 5.05 -20.16
CA TYR A 35 10.16 4.22 -21.37
C TYR A 35 8.83 4.26 -22.13
N ILE A 36 7.71 4.17 -21.43
CA ILE A 36 6.37 4.25 -22.01
C ILE A 36 6.07 5.70 -22.34
N ASP A 37 5.46 5.94 -23.50
CA ASP A 37 5.08 7.29 -23.95
C ASP A 37 4.16 7.94 -22.90
N ARG A 38 4.36 9.23 -22.61
CA ARG A 38 3.63 9.98 -21.58
C ARG A 38 3.74 9.41 -20.14
N GLY A 39 4.65 8.45 -19.91
CA GLY A 39 4.95 7.85 -18.61
C GLY A 39 6.01 8.60 -17.80
N ALA A 40 6.07 9.91 -17.91
CA ALA A 40 7.05 10.73 -17.19
C ALA A 40 6.91 10.62 -15.69
N THR A 41 8.02 10.83 -14.98
CA THR A 41 8.10 10.69 -13.51
C THR A 41 8.84 11.90 -12.92
N ASP A 42 8.25 12.54 -11.92
CA ASP A 42 8.89 13.55 -11.05
C ASP A 42 8.71 13.15 -9.60
N LEU A 43 9.79 12.68 -8.95
CA LEU A 43 9.79 12.20 -7.58
C LEU A 43 10.69 13.10 -6.72
N LYS A 44 10.14 13.65 -5.66
CA LYS A 44 10.87 14.45 -4.65
C LYS A 44 10.71 13.81 -3.31
N SER A 45 11.80 13.63 -2.57
CA SER A 45 11.75 13.04 -1.25
C SER A 45 12.74 13.68 -0.30
N TYR A 46 12.40 13.60 0.97
CA TYR A 46 13.26 14.00 2.07
C TYR A 46 13.31 12.90 3.13
N MET A 47 14.38 12.91 3.89
CA MET A 47 14.54 12.16 5.14
C MET A 47 15.28 13.05 6.12
N PHE A 48 14.82 13.10 7.36
CA PHE A 48 15.46 13.73 8.48
C PHE A 48 15.46 12.76 9.67
N GLN A 49 16.58 12.64 10.34
CA GLN A 49 16.70 11.87 11.57
C GLN A 49 17.51 12.65 12.60
N ALA A 50 17.00 12.74 13.82
CA ALA A 50 17.74 13.17 15.00
C ALA A 50 17.81 12.00 15.98
N GLY A 51 19.00 11.69 16.50
CA GLY A 51 19.22 10.61 17.45
C GLY A 51 19.90 11.11 18.71
N TYR A 52 19.43 10.64 19.87
CA TYR A 52 20.10 10.76 21.16
C TYR A 52 20.48 9.38 21.69
N TYR A 53 21.71 9.24 22.14
CA TYR A 53 22.27 7.99 22.65
C TYR A 53 22.96 8.26 23.97
N ASN A 54 22.61 7.45 24.96
CA ASN A 54 23.28 7.47 26.25
C ASN A 54 23.36 6.02 26.74
N GLY A 55 24.52 5.39 26.77
CA GLY A 55 24.79 4.02 27.23
C GLY A 55 23.65 3.02 27.26
N ASN A 56 22.55 3.37 27.90
CA ASN A 56 21.35 2.55 28.09
C ASN A 56 20.13 3.03 27.31
N THR A 57 20.16 4.25 26.76
CA THR A 57 18.99 4.86 26.12
C THR A 57 19.29 5.28 24.70
N MET A 58 18.44 4.94 23.78
CA MET A 58 18.36 5.48 22.43
C MET A 58 17.01 6.15 22.24
N LEU A 59 17.01 7.41 21.83
CA LEU A 59 15.82 8.12 21.37
C LEU A 59 16.06 8.62 19.96
N LYS A 60 15.15 8.36 19.03
CA LYS A 60 15.23 8.84 17.66
C LYS A 60 13.94 9.49 17.25
N LEU A 61 14.05 10.65 16.62
CA LEU A 61 13.00 11.25 15.81
C LEU A 61 13.35 11.01 14.34
N ILE A 62 12.44 10.42 13.59
CA ILE A 62 12.61 10.13 12.17
C ILE A 62 11.41 10.75 11.42
N SER A 63 11.69 11.58 10.43
CA SER A 63 10.68 12.14 9.52
C SER A 63 11.14 11.90 8.09
N PHE A 64 10.31 11.28 7.28
CA PHE A 64 10.60 11.08 5.87
C PHE A 64 9.31 11.12 5.06
N GLY A 65 9.45 11.55 3.81
CA GLY A 65 8.31 11.64 2.94
C GLY A 65 8.71 12.07 1.54
N GLY A 66 7.71 12.19 0.69
CA GLY A 66 7.94 12.62 -0.67
C GLY A 66 6.65 12.88 -1.42
N LYS A 67 6.81 13.57 -2.54
CA LYS A 67 5.78 13.79 -3.54
C LYS A 67 6.18 13.09 -4.82
N ALA A 68 5.26 12.28 -5.35
CA ALA A 68 5.35 11.65 -6.65
C ALA A 68 4.33 12.30 -7.60
N LYS A 69 4.76 12.65 -8.82
CA LYS A 69 3.88 12.91 -9.96
C LYS A 69 4.34 11.99 -11.09
N THR A 70 3.44 11.15 -11.59
CA THR A 70 3.74 10.21 -12.67
C THR A 70 2.66 10.27 -13.74
N GLY A 71 3.02 10.08 -15.01
CA GLY A 71 2.06 9.91 -16.09
C GLY A 71 1.28 8.61 -15.88
N LEU A 72 -0.04 8.64 -16.06
CA LEU A 72 -0.88 7.45 -15.99
C LEU A 72 -0.62 6.55 -17.19
N THR A 73 -0.27 5.30 -16.91
CA THR A 73 -0.04 4.25 -17.90
C THR A 73 -0.73 2.94 -17.48
N TYR A 74 -1.89 3.04 -16.82
CA TYR A 74 -2.61 1.90 -16.24
C TYR A 74 -3.18 0.94 -17.29
N THR A 75 -3.58 1.48 -18.46
CA THR A 75 -4.05 0.66 -19.56
C THR A 75 -2.86 0.05 -20.29
N GLY A 76 -2.72 -1.26 -20.17
CA GLY A 76 -1.71 -2.00 -20.92
C GLY A 76 -2.04 -1.99 -22.43
N ALA A 77 -1.03 -2.16 -23.27
CA ALA A 77 -1.20 -2.39 -24.68
C ALA A 77 -1.15 -3.88 -25.01
N THR A 78 -2.03 -4.35 -25.90
CA THR A 78 -2.00 -5.70 -26.43
C THR A 78 -0.76 -5.91 -27.32
N LYS A 79 -0.40 -7.17 -27.60
CA LYS A 79 0.70 -7.47 -28.55
C LYS A 79 0.42 -6.89 -29.95
N GLU A 80 -0.83 -6.85 -30.36
CA GLU A 80 -1.24 -6.30 -31.65
C GLU A 80 -1.08 -4.78 -31.68
N GLU A 81 -1.57 -4.08 -30.67
CA GLU A 81 -1.40 -2.63 -30.54
C GLU A 81 0.09 -2.23 -30.51
N MET A 82 0.92 -2.96 -29.76
CA MET A 82 2.36 -2.72 -29.75
C MET A 82 3.01 -2.98 -31.11
N ARG A 83 2.53 -3.96 -31.87
CA ARG A 83 3.02 -4.23 -33.24
C ARG A 83 2.66 -3.10 -34.21
N LEU A 84 1.47 -2.52 -34.07
CA LEU A 84 0.93 -1.50 -34.96
C LEU A 84 1.42 -0.09 -34.63
N ASN A 85 1.58 0.22 -33.32
CA ASN A 85 1.85 1.58 -32.84
C ASN A 85 3.20 1.73 -32.12
N GLY A 86 3.95 0.62 -31.95
CA GLY A 86 5.25 0.62 -31.27
C GLY A 86 5.18 0.15 -29.80
N ARG A 87 6.36 -0.25 -29.29
CA ARG A 87 6.48 -0.86 -27.96
C ARG A 87 6.23 0.09 -26.77
N ARG A 88 6.20 1.38 -27.05
CA ARG A 88 6.02 2.43 -26.03
C ARG A 88 4.58 2.90 -25.92
N PHE A 89 3.73 2.40 -26.80
CA PHE A 89 2.34 2.82 -26.97
C PHE A 89 1.45 2.38 -25.81
N HIS A 90 0.50 3.23 -25.45
CA HIS A 90 -0.69 2.94 -24.66
C HIS A 90 -1.81 3.94 -24.97
N THR A 91 -3.03 3.63 -24.56
CA THR A 91 -4.24 4.40 -24.90
C THR A 91 -4.71 5.35 -23.80
N GLU A 92 -4.05 5.40 -22.64
CA GLU A 92 -4.48 6.31 -21.57
C GLU A 92 -4.49 7.77 -22.03
N GLY A 93 -5.61 8.46 -21.81
CA GLY A 93 -5.81 9.84 -22.18
C GLY A 93 -5.98 10.07 -23.69
N MET A 94 -6.05 9.03 -24.53
CA MET A 94 -6.28 9.15 -25.96
C MET A 94 -7.73 9.52 -26.26
N TYR A 95 -7.92 10.44 -27.21
CA TYR A 95 -9.24 10.76 -27.76
C TYR A 95 -9.17 10.92 -29.27
N TYR A 96 -10.31 10.64 -29.94
CA TYR A 96 -10.43 10.76 -31.39
C TYR A 96 -10.70 12.21 -31.77
N THR A 97 -10.06 12.68 -32.82
CA THR A 97 -10.22 14.04 -33.33
C THR A 97 -9.91 14.11 -34.81
N SER A 98 -10.49 15.09 -35.52
CA SER A 98 -10.23 15.29 -36.95
C SER A 98 -8.86 15.92 -37.24
N ASN A 99 -8.28 16.67 -36.29
CA ASN A 99 -7.10 17.50 -36.49
C ASN A 99 -5.97 17.16 -35.51
N GLY A 100 -5.93 15.96 -34.94
CA GLY A 100 -4.89 15.54 -33.98
C GLY A 100 -3.52 15.33 -34.65
N PRO A 101 -2.43 15.51 -33.89
CA PRO A 101 -1.07 15.34 -34.40
C PRO A 101 -0.65 13.86 -34.49
N HIS A 102 -1.45 12.93 -33.94
CA HIS A 102 -1.08 11.53 -33.82
C HIS A 102 -1.96 10.61 -34.67
N SER A 103 -1.41 9.45 -35.02
CA SER A 103 -2.12 8.37 -35.71
C SER A 103 -2.21 7.15 -34.79
N TYR A 104 -3.39 6.60 -34.66
CA TYR A 104 -3.63 5.33 -34.00
C TYR A 104 -4.03 4.27 -35.02
N TYR A 105 -3.31 3.15 -35.01
CA TYR A 105 -3.56 2.04 -35.91
C TYR A 105 -4.18 0.87 -35.13
N TYR A 106 -5.26 0.32 -35.64
CA TYR A 106 -5.97 -0.81 -35.05
C TYR A 106 -6.47 -1.78 -36.11
N MET A 107 -6.81 -3.00 -35.73
CA MET A 107 -7.42 -3.99 -36.62
C MET A 107 -8.94 -3.96 -36.49
N LYS A 108 -9.63 -3.93 -37.61
CA LYS A 108 -11.09 -4.08 -37.69
C LYS A 108 -11.42 -4.99 -38.88
N ASP A 109 -12.20 -6.06 -38.65
CA ASP A 109 -12.59 -7.04 -39.66
C ASP A 109 -11.42 -7.65 -40.46
N GLY A 110 -10.25 -7.82 -39.78
CA GLY A 110 -9.03 -8.34 -40.39
C GLY A 110 -8.20 -7.32 -41.16
N GLU A 111 -8.66 -6.09 -41.31
CA GLU A 111 -7.97 -5.01 -42.01
C GLU A 111 -7.39 -3.98 -41.04
N ARG A 112 -6.21 -3.45 -41.42
CA ARG A 112 -5.56 -2.35 -40.68
C ARG A 112 -6.28 -1.04 -40.96
N GLN A 113 -6.80 -0.43 -39.90
CA GLN A 113 -7.44 0.89 -39.93
C GLN A 113 -6.51 1.95 -39.31
N ARG A 114 -6.78 3.21 -39.62
CA ARG A 114 -6.09 4.37 -39.05
C ARG A 114 -7.12 5.38 -38.55
N ALA A 115 -6.92 5.84 -37.32
CA ALA A 115 -7.62 6.99 -36.76
C ALA A 115 -6.66 8.14 -36.49
N THR A 116 -7.19 9.36 -36.55
CA THR A 116 -6.47 10.55 -36.05
C THR A 116 -6.85 10.76 -34.60
N VAL A 117 -5.86 10.93 -33.74
CA VAL A 117 -6.03 11.03 -32.31
C VAL A 117 -5.15 12.12 -31.71
N ASP A 118 -5.51 12.52 -30.50
CA ASP A 118 -4.66 13.31 -29.62
C ASP A 118 -4.73 12.76 -28.19
N TYR A 119 -3.98 13.33 -27.26
CA TYR A 119 -3.87 12.86 -25.90
C TYR A 119 -4.05 14.02 -24.91
N TYR A 120 -4.75 13.76 -23.84
CA TYR A 120 -4.87 14.68 -22.72
C TYR A 120 -3.56 14.74 -21.94
N ASP A 121 -2.94 15.90 -21.89
CA ASP A 121 -1.56 16.07 -21.39
C ASP A 121 -1.41 15.93 -19.87
N ASP A 122 -2.47 16.23 -19.08
CA ASP A 122 -2.40 16.17 -17.61
C ASP A 122 -2.98 14.86 -17.03
N GLN A 123 -2.84 13.78 -17.75
CA GLN A 123 -3.17 12.43 -17.31
C GLN A 123 -2.13 11.95 -16.31
N THR A 124 -2.35 12.20 -15.03
CA THR A 124 -1.31 12.02 -14.00
C THR A 124 -1.82 11.36 -12.73
N ASP A 125 -0.93 10.63 -12.07
CA ASP A 125 -1.07 10.16 -10.69
C ASP A 125 -0.18 11.01 -9.79
N ASN A 126 -0.76 11.55 -8.73
CA ASN A 126 -0.09 12.42 -7.78
C ASN A 126 -0.26 11.86 -6.37
N TYR A 127 0.85 11.66 -5.67
CA TYR A 127 0.81 11.17 -4.30
C TYR A 127 1.85 11.87 -3.42
N LEU A 128 1.39 12.35 -2.27
CA LEU A 128 2.21 12.89 -1.18
C LEU A 128 2.10 11.95 0.01
N GLN A 129 3.23 11.54 0.57
CA GLN A 129 3.26 10.81 1.84
C GLN A 129 4.30 11.39 2.79
N ILE A 130 3.91 11.53 4.06
CA ILE A 130 4.78 12.01 5.15
C ILE A 130 4.67 11.01 6.30
N ASN A 131 5.81 10.52 6.77
CA ASN A 131 5.92 9.58 7.88
C ASN A 131 6.75 10.20 9.00
N ASN A 132 6.25 10.13 10.22
CA ASN A 132 6.94 10.58 11.41
C ASN A 132 6.99 9.44 12.43
N GLN A 133 8.13 9.25 13.07
CA GLN A 133 8.32 8.21 14.08
C GLN A 133 9.14 8.76 15.25
N LEU A 134 8.73 8.43 16.45
CA LEU A 134 9.51 8.63 17.68
C LEU A 134 9.83 7.25 18.25
N VAL A 135 11.11 6.89 18.22
CA VAL A 135 11.59 5.57 18.61
C VAL A 135 12.37 5.69 19.91
N LEU A 136 11.96 4.93 20.92
CA LEU A 136 12.63 4.79 22.20
C LEU A 136 13.10 3.35 22.37
N SER A 137 14.37 3.18 22.77
CA SER A 137 14.86 1.93 23.33
C SER A 137 15.61 2.25 24.62
N HIS A 138 15.26 1.57 25.71
CA HIS A 138 15.88 1.77 27.00
C HIS A 138 16.19 0.43 27.68
N ARG A 139 17.47 0.24 28.03
CA ARG A 139 17.95 -0.90 28.78
C ARG A 139 18.01 -0.55 30.28
N PHE A 140 17.07 -1.04 31.06
CA PHE A 140 17.04 -0.80 32.50
C PHE A 140 18.23 -1.47 33.23
N ASN A 141 18.57 -2.69 32.78
CA ASN A 141 19.68 -3.48 33.30
C ASN A 141 20.04 -4.59 32.28
N GLU A 142 20.92 -5.51 32.65
CA GLU A 142 21.36 -6.60 31.77
C GLU A 142 20.24 -7.55 31.33
N LYS A 143 19.09 -7.54 32.03
CA LYS A 143 17.97 -8.46 31.78
C LYS A 143 16.81 -7.79 31.08
N TRP A 144 16.58 -6.51 31.29
CA TRP A 144 15.36 -5.83 30.84
C TRP A 144 15.65 -4.73 29.80
N THR A 145 14.96 -4.82 28.68
CA THR A 145 14.95 -3.78 27.65
C THR A 145 13.53 -3.44 27.28
N LEU A 146 13.21 -2.15 27.23
CA LEU A 146 11.95 -1.60 26.71
C LEU A 146 12.18 -1.00 25.34
N ASN A 147 11.30 -1.27 24.39
CA ASN A 147 11.21 -0.59 23.11
C ASN A 147 9.81 -0.01 22.94
N ALA A 148 9.74 1.21 22.44
CA ALA A 148 8.47 1.86 22.09
C ALA A 148 8.65 2.70 20.83
N THR A 149 7.64 2.71 19.97
CA THR A 149 7.62 3.53 18.75
C THR A 149 6.23 4.12 18.56
N GLY A 150 6.12 5.44 18.70
CA GLY A 150 4.96 6.18 18.23
C GLY A 150 5.16 6.58 16.76
N PHE A 151 4.13 6.47 15.95
CA PHE A 151 4.20 6.80 14.54
C PHE A 151 2.95 7.51 14.04
N TYR A 152 3.14 8.33 13.02
CA TYR A 152 2.05 8.97 12.29
C TYR A 152 2.42 9.12 10.82
N THR A 153 1.52 8.67 9.95
CA THR A 153 1.62 8.79 8.50
C THR A 153 0.45 9.61 7.97
N TYR A 154 0.75 10.59 7.17
CA TYR A 154 -0.21 11.33 6.37
C TYR A 154 0.01 11.02 4.90
N GLY A 155 -1.07 10.74 4.17
CA GLY A 155 -1.05 10.56 2.72
C GLY A 155 -2.16 11.38 2.07
N TYR A 156 -1.86 11.97 0.92
CA TYR A 156 -2.82 12.64 0.05
C TYR A 156 -2.48 12.29 -1.39
N GLY A 157 -3.44 11.76 -2.11
CA GLY A 157 -3.24 11.39 -3.50
C GLY A 157 -4.46 11.61 -4.35
N PHE A 158 -4.23 11.87 -5.62
CA PHE A 158 -5.26 11.88 -6.63
C PHE A 158 -4.67 11.46 -7.96
N TYR A 159 -5.50 10.84 -8.78
CA TYR A 159 -5.19 10.68 -10.18
C TYR A 159 -6.25 11.35 -11.04
N LYS A 160 -5.77 11.98 -12.11
CA LYS A 160 -6.55 12.75 -13.05
C LYS A 160 -6.65 12.01 -14.38
N GLN A 161 -7.86 11.76 -14.82
CA GLN A 161 -8.14 10.98 -16.01
C GLN A 161 -9.09 11.70 -16.96
N TYR A 162 -8.71 11.75 -18.23
CA TYR A 162 -9.64 11.98 -19.33
C TYR A 162 -10.38 10.67 -19.62
N LYS A 163 -11.66 10.76 -19.88
CA LYS A 163 -12.54 9.67 -20.28
C LYS A 163 -13.42 10.12 -21.44
N ASP A 164 -13.37 9.35 -22.52
CA ASP A 164 -14.19 9.57 -23.70
C ASP A 164 -15.59 8.98 -23.56
N ALA A 165 -16.58 9.63 -24.19
CA ALA A 165 -17.95 9.16 -24.38
C ALA A 165 -18.56 8.51 -23.14
N ARG A 166 -18.54 9.20 -21.98
CA ARG A 166 -19.11 8.69 -20.74
C ARG A 166 -20.57 9.05 -20.60
N THR A 167 -21.38 8.09 -20.20
CA THR A 167 -22.79 8.29 -19.87
C THR A 167 -22.93 9.20 -18.66
N LEU A 168 -23.45 10.41 -18.84
CA LEU A 168 -23.47 11.45 -17.80
C LEU A 168 -24.36 11.09 -16.60
N SER A 169 -25.40 10.28 -16.79
CA SER A 169 -26.27 9.81 -15.69
C SER A 169 -25.55 8.89 -14.68
N GLU A 170 -24.36 8.38 -15.01
CA GLU A 170 -23.51 7.65 -14.06
C GLU A 170 -22.81 8.59 -13.03
N TYR A 171 -22.88 9.91 -13.22
CA TYR A 171 -22.24 10.90 -12.36
C TYR A 171 -23.29 11.67 -11.58
N LEU A 172 -23.52 11.28 -10.32
CA LEU A 172 -24.61 11.81 -9.49
C LEU A 172 -24.47 13.30 -9.10
N ASN A 173 -23.35 13.92 -9.41
CA ASN A 173 -23.11 15.34 -9.20
C ASN A 173 -23.50 16.22 -10.42
N ILE A 174 -24.04 15.61 -11.48
CA ILE A 174 -24.65 16.31 -12.60
C ILE A 174 -26.18 16.22 -12.42
N PRO A 175 -26.95 17.34 -12.52
CA PRO A 175 -28.39 17.30 -12.42
C PRO A 175 -29.01 16.32 -13.43
N ALA A 176 -30.02 15.54 -13.00
CA ALA A 176 -30.58 14.45 -13.81
C ALA A 176 -31.19 14.93 -15.14
N ASP A 177 -31.80 16.10 -15.18
CA ASP A 177 -32.35 16.74 -16.38
C ASP A 177 -31.23 17.20 -17.36
N VAL A 178 -30.06 17.48 -16.86
CA VAL A 178 -28.87 17.84 -17.66
C VAL A 178 -28.20 16.57 -18.21
N ALA A 179 -28.14 15.50 -17.40
CA ALA A 179 -27.42 14.25 -17.71
C ALA A 179 -28.23 13.28 -18.58
N ALA A 180 -29.58 13.33 -18.54
CA ALA A 180 -30.46 12.32 -19.14
C ALA A 180 -30.15 12.06 -20.63
N GLY A 181 -29.83 10.79 -20.95
CA GLY A 181 -29.58 10.34 -22.32
C GLY A 181 -28.38 10.95 -23.02
N LYS A 182 -27.47 11.60 -22.27
CA LYS A 182 -26.28 12.23 -22.82
C LYS A 182 -25.01 11.43 -22.52
N GLU A 183 -24.14 11.41 -23.52
CA GLU A 183 -22.75 10.99 -23.38
C GLU A 183 -21.84 12.19 -23.67
N ALA A 184 -20.77 12.32 -22.95
CA ALA A 184 -19.77 13.35 -23.16
C ALA A 184 -18.38 12.90 -22.71
N ASP A 185 -17.40 13.57 -23.25
CA ASP A 185 -16.03 13.48 -22.78
C ASP A 185 -15.89 14.24 -21.47
N LEU A 186 -15.05 13.76 -20.58
CA LEU A 186 -14.86 14.40 -19.28
C LEU A 186 -13.44 14.19 -18.71
N VAL A 187 -13.07 15.08 -17.84
CA VAL A 187 -11.88 14.95 -16.96
C VAL A 187 -12.35 14.77 -15.53
N ARG A 188 -11.90 13.69 -14.90
CA ARG A 188 -12.24 13.38 -13.52
C ARG A 188 -11.00 13.24 -12.65
N GLU A 189 -11.13 13.57 -11.38
CA GLU A 189 -10.16 13.22 -10.35
C GLU A 189 -10.77 12.23 -9.36
N LYS A 190 -9.99 11.21 -8.99
CA LYS A 190 -10.29 10.33 -7.86
C LYS A 190 -9.26 10.57 -6.79
N ILE A 191 -9.72 10.94 -5.63
CA ILE A 191 -8.91 11.55 -4.57
C ILE A 191 -9.01 10.69 -3.32
N MET A 192 -7.89 10.58 -2.59
CA MET A 192 -7.84 9.95 -1.28
C MET A 192 -6.98 10.76 -0.31
N ARG A 193 -7.33 10.71 0.96
CA ARG A 193 -6.54 11.31 2.03
C ARG A 193 -6.52 10.38 3.23
N ASN A 194 -5.35 9.86 3.56
CA ASN A 194 -5.22 8.89 4.64
C ASN A 194 -4.42 9.42 5.82
N HIS A 195 -4.84 8.99 7.00
CA HIS A 195 -4.18 9.18 8.27
C HIS A 195 -3.98 7.82 8.92
N LEU A 196 -2.75 7.51 9.32
CA LEU A 196 -2.43 6.32 10.10
C LEU A 196 -1.58 6.74 11.29
N GLY A 197 -2.07 6.53 12.49
CA GLY A 197 -1.30 6.81 13.71
C GLY A 197 -1.34 5.64 14.66
N GLY A 198 -0.29 5.48 15.47
CA GLY A 198 -0.26 4.36 16.40
C GLY A 198 0.95 4.34 17.32
N LEU A 199 0.96 3.32 18.16
CA LEU A 199 2.01 3.01 19.11
C LEU A 199 2.31 1.51 19.09
N ASN A 200 3.60 1.17 19.02
CA ASN A 200 4.10 -0.17 19.30
C ASN A 200 4.96 -0.12 20.57
N ALA A 201 4.76 -1.04 21.48
CA ALA A 201 5.59 -1.15 22.68
C ALA A 201 5.89 -2.61 23.00
N SER A 202 7.12 -2.90 23.43
CA SER A 202 7.52 -4.22 23.88
C SER A 202 8.59 -4.17 24.96
N ALA A 203 8.52 -5.14 25.88
CA ALA A 203 9.55 -5.39 26.87
C ALA A 203 10.18 -6.76 26.61
N ALA A 204 11.50 -6.80 26.60
CA ALA A 204 12.30 -8.02 26.51
C ALA A 204 12.96 -8.32 27.85
N TYR A 205 12.93 -9.58 28.25
CA TYR A 205 13.59 -10.11 29.45
C TYR A 205 14.44 -11.31 29.09
N SER A 206 15.72 -11.21 29.35
CA SER A 206 16.69 -12.28 29.05
C SER A 206 17.36 -12.75 30.35
N VAL A 207 17.30 -14.05 30.62
CA VAL A 207 17.99 -14.65 31.77
C VAL A 207 18.50 -16.05 31.42
N ARG A 208 19.81 -16.25 31.50
CA ARG A 208 20.50 -17.53 31.24
C ARG A 208 20.07 -18.16 29.91
N LYS A 209 19.11 -19.12 29.98
CA LYS A 209 18.64 -19.94 28.84
C LYS A 209 17.25 -19.53 28.34
N LEU A 210 16.67 -18.47 28.89
CA LEU A 210 15.30 -18.05 28.60
C LEU A 210 15.28 -16.58 28.17
N ASP A 211 14.72 -16.35 26.97
CA ASP A 211 14.40 -15.04 26.44
C ASP A 211 12.88 -14.90 26.33
N LEU A 212 12.34 -13.90 26.99
CA LEU A 212 10.94 -13.54 26.93
C LEU A 212 10.76 -12.20 26.25
N ALA A 213 9.72 -12.03 25.48
CA ALA A 213 9.28 -10.76 24.96
C ALA A 213 7.75 -10.67 25.05
N PHE A 214 7.25 -9.55 25.50
CA PHE A 214 5.81 -9.26 25.53
C PHE A 214 5.59 -7.81 25.16
N GLY A 215 4.47 -7.57 24.52
CA GLY A 215 4.15 -6.24 24.07
C GLY A 215 2.83 -6.20 23.34
N GLY A 216 2.62 -5.08 22.66
CA GLY A 216 1.43 -4.87 21.85
C GLY A 216 1.59 -3.67 20.96
N SER A 217 0.59 -3.52 20.11
CA SER A 217 0.44 -2.35 19.26
C SER A 217 -1.00 -1.91 19.20
N TYR A 218 -1.18 -0.64 18.92
CA TYR A 218 -2.44 -0.05 18.53
C TYR A 218 -2.23 0.90 17.39
N SER A 219 -3.09 0.84 16.39
CA SER A 219 -3.14 1.83 15.31
C SER A 219 -4.58 2.19 14.94
N TYR A 220 -4.73 3.42 14.52
CA TYR A 220 -5.94 3.96 13.92
C TYR A 220 -5.64 4.44 12.50
N TYR A 221 -6.46 4.02 11.55
CA TYR A 221 -6.41 4.41 10.15
C TYR A 221 -7.74 5.01 9.75
N SER A 222 -7.70 6.16 9.06
CA SER A 222 -8.85 6.80 8.44
C SER A 222 -8.51 7.22 7.02
N CYS A 223 -9.43 7.01 6.08
CA CYS A 223 -9.18 7.30 4.68
C CYS A 223 -10.45 7.66 3.91
N PRO A 224 -10.85 8.93 3.87
CA PRO A 224 -11.86 9.40 2.93
C PRO A 224 -11.37 9.27 1.48
N HIS A 225 -12.30 8.82 0.61
CA HIS A 225 -12.14 8.74 -0.83
C HIS A 225 -13.30 9.47 -1.50
N TRP A 226 -13.00 10.29 -2.50
CA TRP A 226 -14.05 10.99 -3.26
C TRP A 226 -13.61 11.25 -4.70
N GLY A 227 -14.58 11.54 -5.55
CA GLY A 227 -14.34 11.92 -6.93
C GLY A 227 -14.96 13.25 -7.27
N VAL A 228 -14.25 14.04 -8.09
CA VAL A 228 -14.74 15.28 -8.67
C VAL A 228 -14.59 15.26 -10.19
N LEU A 229 -15.45 16.01 -10.89
CA LEU A 229 -15.32 16.27 -12.31
C LEU A 229 -14.71 17.67 -12.49
N ASP A 230 -13.55 17.72 -13.13
CA ASP A 230 -12.89 18.98 -13.44
C ASP A 230 -13.48 19.65 -14.67
N TRP A 231 -13.91 18.84 -15.63
CA TRP A 231 -14.46 19.29 -16.90
C TRP A 231 -15.37 18.22 -17.50
N VAL A 232 -16.44 18.66 -18.17
CA VAL A 232 -17.34 17.83 -18.97
C VAL A 232 -17.65 18.59 -20.26
N ASP A 233 -17.49 17.94 -21.40
CA ASP A 233 -17.76 18.55 -22.70
C ASP A 233 -19.23 18.99 -22.80
N GLY A 234 -19.44 20.23 -23.27
CA GLY A 234 -20.77 20.81 -23.43
C GLY A 234 -21.47 21.25 -22.14
N LEU A 235 -20.82 21.15 -20.97
CA LEU A 235 -21.35 21.67 -19.70
C LEU A 235 -20.52 22.82 -19.16
N GLU A 236 -21.21 23.81 -18.57
CA GLU A 236 -20.54 24.85 -17.79
C GLU A 236 -20.24 24.34 -16.36
N GLY A 237 -19.21 24.89 -15.70
CA GLY A 237 -18.85 24.50 -14.35
C GLY A 237 -19.96 24.64 -13.32
N SER A 238 -20.92 25.55 -13.52
CA SER A 238 -22.11 25.71 -12.68
C SER A 238 -23.10 24.55 -12.75
N GLN A 239 -23.02 23.72 -13.80
CA GLN A 239 -23.83 22.53 -14.02
C GLN A 239 -23.19 21.25 -13.46
N ILE A 240 -21.95 21.35 -12.97
CA ILE A 240 -21.18 20.29 -12.35
C ILE A 240 -21.20 20.50 -10.84
N GLY A 241 -21.80 19.58 -10.11
CA GLY A 241 -21.85 19.63 -8.63
C GLY A 241 -20.50 19.28 -8.00
N GLY A 242 -20.52 19.06 -6.68
CA GLY A 242 -19.33 18.72 -5.91
C GLY A 242 -18.76 17.33 -6.20
N ARG A 243 -18.94 16.41 -5.27
CA ARG A 243 -18.42 15.04 -5.38
C ARG A 243 -19.42 14.14 -6.10
N TRP A 244 -18.96 13.29 -7.03
CA TRP A 244 -19.82 12.32 -7.70
C TRP A 244 -19.85 10.96 -6.97
N TYR A 245 -18.85 10.67 -6.15
CA TYR A 245 -18.86 9.64 -5.11
C TYR A 245 -18.11 10.13 -3.88
N ASP A 246 -18.44 9.53 -2.74
CA ASP A 246 -17.83 9.86 -1.45
C ASP A 246 -17.96 8.66 -0.51
N ASN A 247 -16.85 8.24 0.07
CA ASN A 247 -16.85 7.20 1.09
C ASN A 247 -15.70 7.39 2.07
N ASP A 248 -15.91 6.87 3.27
CA ASP A 248 -14.93 6.87 4.35
C ASP A 248 -14.62 5.47 4.84
N VAL A 249 -13.45 5.32 5.41
CA VAL A 249 -12.99 4.11 6.08
C VAL A 249 -12.33 4.47 7.38
N ASP A 250 -12.74 3.80 8.46
CA ASP A 250 -12.08 3.82 9.76
C ASP A 250 -11.68 2.41 10.17
N LYS A 251 -10.45 2.26 10.64
CA LYS A 251 -9.94 0.99 11.11
C LYS A 251 -9.14 1.15 12.40
N HIS A 252 -9.54 0.41 13.42
CA HIS A 252 -8.76 0.21 14.63
C HIS A 252 -8.13 -1.18 14.62
N ASP A 253 -6.86 -1.26 14.92
CA ASP A 253 -6.09 -2.51 14.97
C ASP A 253 -5.28 -2.52 16.27
N ALA A 254 -5.57 -3.48 17.13
CA ALA A 254 -4.88 -3.65 18.40
C ALA A 254 -4.40 -5.08 18.55
N ASN A 255 -3.17 -5.28 19.02
CA ASN A 255 -2.70 -6.61 19.34
C ASN A 255 -1.89 -6.63 20.65
N LEU A 256 -1.90 -7.80 21.28
CA LEU A 256 -1.02 -8.15 22.39
C LEU A 256 -0.31 -9.45 22.02
N PHE A 257 0.97 -9.55 22.39
CA PHE A 257 1.74 -10.76 22.18
C PHE A 257 2.63 -11.11 23.35
N ALA A 258 2.92 -12.39 23.49
CA ALA A 258 3.92 -12.93 24.39
C ALA A 258 4.73 -14.01 23.67
N ARG A 259 6.06 -13.89 23.70
CA ARG A 259 7.00 -14.82 23.10
C ARG A 259 7.99 -15.34 24.10
N ALA A 260 8.30 -16.63 24.03
CA ALA A 260 9.33 -17.28 24.80
C ALA A 260 10.28 -18.08 23.89
N ASN A 261 11.57 -17.93 24.09
CA ASN A 261 12.60 -18.79 23.50
C ASN A 261 13.39 -19.43 24.65
N TRP A 262 13.43 -20.74 24.71
CA TRP A 262 14.04 -21.49 25.79
C TRP A 262 15.08 -22.49 25.27
N SER A 263 16.35 -22.31 25.67
CA SER A 263 17.44 -23.26 25.42
C SER A 263 17.39 -24.37 26.49
N VAL A 264 16.58 -25.42 26.27
CA VAL A 264 16.31 -26.50 27.26
C VAL A 264 17.56 -27.27 27.58
N ALA A 265 18.29 -27.70 26.53
CA ALA A 265 19.51 -28.51 26.64
C ALA A 265 20.52 -28.07 25.56
N LYS A 266 21.72 -28.65 25.56
CA LYS A 266 22.69 -28.41 24.51
C LYS A 266 22.10 -28.82 23.14
N GLY A 267 22.03 -27.84 22.23
CA GLY A 267 21.46 -28.04 20.90
C GLY A 267 19.94 -28.01 20.83
N LEU A 268 19.19 -28.13 21.92
CA LEU A 268 17.73 -28.17 21.93
C LEU A 268 17.13 -26.82 22.35
N ARG A 269 16.33 -26.23 21.47
CA ARG A 269 15.59 -24.98 21.71
C ARG A 269 14.11 -25.17 21.46
N LEU A 270 13.30 -24.57 22.31
CA LEU A 270 11.85 -24.46 22.15
C LEU A 270 11.51 -23.00 21.96
N PHE A 271 10.50 -22.71 21.17
CA PHE A 271 9.87 -21.41 21.14
C PHE A 271 8.34 -21.51 21.20
N ALA A 272 7.73 -20.51 21.77
CA ALA A 272 6.29 -20.27 21.71
C ALA A 272 6.03 -18.78 21.52
N ASP A 273 5.04 -18.46 20.72
CA ASP A 273 4.58 -17.10 20.45
C ASP A 273 3.04 -17.11 20.45
N LEU A 274 2.44 -16.29 21.27
CA LEU A 274 1.00 -16.16 21.37
C LEU A 274 0.63 -14.72 21.02
N GLN A 275 -0.27 -14.55 20.07
CA GLN A 275 -0.79 -13.23 19.71
C GLN A 275 -2.32 -13.26 19.76
N TYR A 276 -2.88 -12.24 20.39
CA TYR A 276 -4.28 -11.87 20.25
C TYR A 276 -4.36 -10.55 19.51
N ARG A 277 -5.20 -10.49 18.46
CA ARG A 277 -5.41 -9.29 17.65
C ARG A 277 -6.89 -8.98 17.55
N TYR A 278 -7.24 -7.75 17.81
CA TYR A 278 -8.57 -7.17 17.60
C TYR A 278 -8.51 -6.18 16.43
N VAL A 279 -9.48 -6.29 15.53
CA VAL A 279 -9.68 -5.35 14.44
C VAL A 279 -11.12 -4.90 14.41
N SER A 280 -11.35 -3.58 14.43
CA SER A 280 -12.62 -2.96 14.07
C SER A 280 -12.47 -2.28 12.74
N TYR A 281 -13.31 -2.61 11.77
CA TYR A 281 -13.28 -2.08 10.42
C TYR A 281 -14.66 -1.55 10.05
N GLN A 282 -14.73 -0.26 9.76
CA GLN A 282 -15.94 0.43 9.32
C GLN A 282 -15.66 1.09 7.97
N ALA A 283 -16.57 0.95 7.01
CA ALA A 283 -16.53 1.64 5.75
C ALA A 283 -17.96 1.99 5.32
N TRP A 284 -18.17 3.24 4.90
CA TRP A 284 -19.51 3.74 4.56
C TRP A 284 -19.46 4.77 3.44
N GLY A 285 -20.63 4.98 2.82
CA GLY A 285 -20.79 5.89 1.69
C GLY A 285 -21.02 5.17 0.38
N VAL A 286 -20.54 5.73 -0.72
CA VAL A 286 -20.68 5.14 -2.06
C VAL A 286 -19.31 5.03 -2.75
N ASN A 287 -19.11 3.94 -3.49
CA ASN A 287 -17.92 3.71 -4.30
C ASN A 287 -18.09 4.32 -5.70
N ASP A 288 -17.03 4.36 -6.47
CA ASP A 288 -16.94 4.95 -7.81
C ASP A 288 -17.51 4.08 -8.96
N ASN A 289 -18.19 2.98 -8.63
CA ASN A 289 -18.84 2.09 -9.59
C ASN A 289 -20.34 2.38 -9.65
N TYR A 290 -20.84 2.72 -10.83
CA TYR A 290 -22.27 2.78 -11.10
C TYR A 290 -22.82 1.37 -11.27
N VAL A 291 -23.92 1.05 -10.56
CA VAL A 291 -24.54 -0.28 -10.56
C VAL A 291 -25.73 -0.34 -11.49
N SER A 292 -26.70 0.54 -11.32
CA SER A 292 -27.94 0.63 -12.12
C SER A 292 -28.67 1.95 -11.83
N GLU A 293 -29.69 2.27 -12.62
CA GLU A 293 -30.55 3.44 -12.36
C GLU A 293 -31.27 3.37 -11.01
N GLU A 294 -31.62 2.18 -10.55
CA GLU A 294 -32.32 1.96 -9.28
C GLU A 294 -31.40 2.13 -8.07
N VAL A 295 -30.17 1.66 -8.16
CA VAL A 295 -29.18 1.65 -7.06
C VAL A 295 -28.30 2.89 -7.09
N GLY A 296 -28.01 3.44 -8.28
CA GLY A 296 -27.03 4.51 -8.48
C GLY A 296 -25.60 4.01 -8.32
N MET A 297 -24.81 4.73 -7.54
CA MET A 297 -23.44 4.33 -7.19
C MET A 297 -23.44 3.16 -6.20
N GLN A 298 -22.44 2.31 -6.30
CA GLN A 298 -22.26 1.14 -5.43
C GLN A 298 -22.20 1.55 -3.94
N PRO A 299 -23.17 1.13 -3.10
CA PRO A 299 -23.14 1.48 -1.68
C PRO A 299 -22.05 0.69 -0.95
N ILE A 300 -21.43 1.34 0.02
CA ILE A 300 -20.53 0.72 1.00
C ILE A 300 -21.18 0.87 2.36
N ASP A 301 -21.39 -0.25 3.04
CA ASP A 301 -21.90 -0.31 4.41
C ASP A 301 -21.29 -1.54 5.08
N VAL A 302 -20.16 -1.31 5.73
CA VAL A 302 -19.38 -2.35 6.42
C VAL A 302 -19.13 -1.91 7.84
N ASP A 303 -19.58 -2.71 8.80
CA ASP A 303 -19.25 -2.58 10.21
C ASP A 303 -18.91 -3.98 10.74
N LYS A 304 -17.63 -4.26 10.91
CA LYS A 304 -17.11 -5.58 11.27
C LYS A 304 -16.07 -5.50 12.36
N GLN A 305 -16.14 -6.48 13.26
CA GLN A 305 -15.16 -6.68 14.32
C GLN A 305 -14.60 -8.09 14.22
N TYR A 306 -13.30 -8.20 14.40
CA TYR A 306 -12.57 -9.46 14.31
C TYR A 306 -11.72 -9.66 15.54
N HIS A 307 -11.70 -10.91 16.00
CA HIS A 307 -10.90 -11.36 17.12
C HIS A 307 -10.06 -12.54 16.64
N PHE A 308 -8.76 -12.37 16.58
CA PHE A 308 -7.84 -13.37 16.08
C PHE A 308 -6.93 -13.85 17.20
N PHE A 309 -6.79 -15.17 17.31
CA PHE A 309 -5.79 -15.80 18.14
C PHE A 309 -4.81 -16.55 17.23
N ASN A 310 -3.56 -16.10 17.22
CA ASN A 310 -2.51 -16.56 16.31
C ASN A 310 -1.37 -17.20 17.13
N PRO A 311 -1.52 -18.45 17.60
CA PRO A 311 -0.44 -19.16 18.27
C PRO A 311 0.60 -19.66 17.27
N ARG A 312 1.85 -19.66 17.72
CA ARG A 312 2.97 -20.29 17.04
C ARG A 312 3.85 -21.01 18.04
N ALA A 313 4.30 -22.22 17.74
CA ALA A 313 5.23 -22.95 18.57
C ALA A 313 6.17 -23.80 17.71
N GLY A 314 7.32 -24.13 18.24
CA GLY A 314 8.23 -25.02 17.54
C GLY A 314 9.41 -25.45 18.38
N VAL A 315 10.13 -26.41 17.83
CA VAL A 315 11.33 -27.01 18.39
C VAL A 315 12.44 -26.98 17.35
N SER A 316 13.64 -26.67 17.75
CA SER A 316 14.84 -26.87 16.94
C SER A 316 15.89 -27.68 17.70
N TYR A 317 16.58 -28.57 16.96
CA TYR A 317 17.66 -29.38 17.51
C TYR A 317 18.89 -29.32 16.62
N THR A 318 20.01 -28.87 17.20
CA THR A 318 21.30 -28.81 16.54
C THR A 318 22.15 -29.99 16.96
N LEU A 319 22.43 -30.91 16.05
CA LEU A 319 23.26 -32.11 16.28
C LEU A 319 24.67 -31.88 15.68
N ALA A 320 25.69 -32.16 16.48
CA ALA A 320 27.11 -32.10 16.10
C ALA A 320 27.48 -30.73 15.41
N GLU A 321 26.85 -29.64 15.87
CA GLU A 321 27.10 -28.25 15.43
C GLU A 321 26.86 -27.98 13.92
N ARG A 322 26.55 -28.99 13.13
CA ARG A 322 26.40 -28.92 11.67
C ARG A 322 25.01 -29.25 11.16
N ASN A 323 24.25 -30.04 11.91
CA ASN A 323 22.93 -30.49 11.50
C ASN A 323 21.88 -29.79 12.36
N ASN A 324 21.03 -29.01 11.75
CA ASN A 324 19.92 -28.34 12.42
C ASN A 324 18.59 -28.89 11.90
N PHE A 325 17.77 -29.39 12.78
CA PHE A 325 16.42 -29.84 12.52
C PHE A 325 15.45 -28.88 13.19
N TYR A 326 14.32 -28.57 12.55
CA TYR A 326 13.26 -27.84 13.19
C TYR A 326 11.88 -28.35 12.78
N LEU A 327 10.95 -28.21 13.68
CA LEU A 327 9.52 -28.41 13.46
C LEU A 327 8.80 -27.23 14.06
N SER A 328 7.89 -26.61 13.29
CA SER A 328 7.04 -25.53 13.78
C SER A 328 5.61 -25.68 13.30
N PHE A 329 4.72 -25.10 14.11
CA PHE A 329 3.31 -24.94 13.80
C PHE A 329 2.91 -23.50 14.04
N ALA A 330 2.12 -22.91 13.13
CA ALA A 330 1.58 -21.57 13.24
C ALA A 330 0.13 -21.51 12.80
N VAL A 331 -0.62 -20.62 13.43
CA VAL A 331 -1.94 -20.18 12.97
C VAL A 331 -1.82 -18.71 12.61
N ALA A 332 -2.27 -18.34 11.41
CA ALA A 332 -2.38 -16.95 10.99
C ALA A 332 -3.81 -16.66 10.52
N GLN A 333 -4.33 -15.49 10.91
CA GLN A 333 -5.67 -15.07 10.53
C GLN A 333 -5.63 -13.63 10.06
N LYS A 334 -6.48 -13.31 9.08
CA LYS A 334 -6.54 -11.99 8.45
C LYS A 334 -8.00 -11.63 8.13
N GLU A 335 -8.36 -10.39 8.37
CA GLU A 335 -9.64 -9.81 7.94
C GLU A 335 -9.69 -9.67 6.41
N PRO A 336 -10.89 -9.67 5.80
CA PRO A 336 -11.07 -9.33 4.40
C PRO A 336 -10.57 -7.93 4.07
N THR A 337 -10.12 -7.75 2.84
CA THR A 337 -9.73 -6.44 2.29
C THR A 337 -10.96 -5.63 1.89
N ARG A 338 -10.77 -4.33 1.64
CA ARG A 338 -11.84 -3.48 1.09
C ARG A 338 -12.39 -4.05 -0.21
N SER A 339 -11.54 -4.52 -1.11
CA SER A 339 -11.96 -5.11 -2.39
C SER A 339 -12.85 -6.32 -2.19
N ASP A 340 -12.56 -7.20 -1.23
CA ASP A 340 -13.39 -8.36 -0.93
C ASP A 340 -14.83 -7.96 -0.55
N PHE A 341 -15.00 -6.82 0.13
CA PHE A 341 -16.34 -6.30 0.47
C PHE A 341 -17.04 -5.63 -0.72
N THR A 342 -16.31 -4.91 -1.58
CA THR A 342 -16.90 -4.19 -2.71
C THR A 342 -17.17 -5.10 -3.90
N ASP A 343 -16.32 -6.10 -4.15
CA ASP A 343 -16.43 -7.00 -5.29
C ASP A 343 -17.63 -7.95 -5.20
N ARG A 344 -18.24 -8.09 -4.02
CA ARG A 344 -19.48 -8.86 -3.84
C ARG A 344 -20.61 -8.44 -4.81
N TYR A 345 -20.64 -7.18 -5.22
CA TYR A 345 -21.64 -6.69 -6.18
C TYR A 345 -21.37 -7.15 -7.62
N MET A 346 -20.17 -7.62 -7.92
CA MET A 346 -19.81 -8.18 -9.22
C MET A 346 -20.30 -9.63 -9.41
N PHE A 347 -20.69 -10.31 -8.32
CA PHE A 347 -21.11 -11.70 -8.31
C PHE A 347 -22.54 -11.80 -7.79
N ALA A 348 -23.51 -12.03 -8.70
CA ALA A 348 -24.94 -12.06 -8.37
C ALA A 348 -25.34 -13.07 -7.29
N GLU A 349 -24.52 -14.09 -7.04
CA GLU A 349 -24.75 -15.12 -6.02
C GLU A 349 -24.11 -14.77 -4.66
N ALA A 350 -23.27 -13.76 -4.58
CA ALA A 350 -22.46 -13.43 -3.40
C ALA A 350 -23.09 -12.33 -2.54
N ASN A 351 -24.37 -12.46 -2.17
CA ASN A 351 -25.02 -11.50 -1.28
C ASN A 351 -24.55 -11.62 0.19
N THR A 352 -23.41 -12.27 0.44
CA THR A 352 -22.82 -12.48 1.76
C THR A 352 -21.51 -11.72 1.90
N TYR A 353 -21.26 -11.20 3.10
CA TYR A 353 -19.97 -10.61 3.41
C TYR A 353 -18.87 -11.68 3.42
N PRO A 354 -17.67 -11.37 2.93
CA PRO A 354 -16.55 -12.30 2.97
C PRO A 354 -16.18 -12.63 4.43
N SER A 355 -15.74 -13.87 4.66
CA SER A 355 -15.21 -14.30 5.95
C SER A 355 -13.71 -14.01 6.06
N SER A 356 -13.20 -13.99 7.30
CA SER A 356 -11.77 -13.89 7.52
C SER A 356 -11.01 -15.10 6.99
N GLU A 357 -9.82 -14.88 6.47
CA GLU A 357 -8.90 -15.95 6.09
C GLU A 357 -8.26 -16.58 7.32
N LYS A 358 -8.00 -17.88 7.25
CA LYS A 358 -7.30 -18.64 8.28
C LYS A 358 -6.34 -19.63 7.66
N LEU A 359 -5.07 -19.54 8.07
CA LEU A 359 -3.99 -20.43 7.65
C LEU A 359 -3.52 -21.27 8.84
N TYR A 360 -3.33 -22.55 8.61
CA TYR A 360 -2.61 -23.46 9.48
C TYR A 360 -1.33 -23.88 8.74
N ASP A 361 -0.20 -23.66 9.34
CA ASP A 361 1.10 -23.87 8.72
C ASP A 361 1.95 -24.82 9.58
N TRP A 362 2.35 -25.94 8.98
CA TRP A 362 3.30 -26.88 9.54
C TRP A 362 4.58 -26.84 8.72
N GLU A 363 5.70 -26.61 9.40
CA GLU A 363 7.00 -26.63 8.76
C GLU A 363 7.92 -27.66 9.40
N LEU A 364 8.53 -28.50 8.57
CA LEU A 364 9.63 -29.39 8.97
C LEU A 364 10.85 -29.03 8.14
N GLY A 365 11.97 -28.69 8.80
CA GLY A 365 13.19 -28.32 8.13
C GLY A 365 14.41 -29.06 8.63
N TYR A 366 15.32 -29.29 7.69
CA TYR A 366 16.67 -29.78 7.96
C TYR A 366 17.68 -28.90 7.26
N GLN A 367 18.72 -28.50 7.98
CA GLN A 367 19.85 -27.74 7.45
C GLN A 367 21.18 -28.37 7.87
N TYR A 368 22.03 -28.64 6.88
CA TYR A 368 23.42 -29.04 7.09
C TYR A 368 24.33 -27.88 6.73
N THR A 369 25.29 -27.55 7.62
CA THR A 369 26.24 -26.45 7.39
C THR A 369 27.67 -26.93 7.65
N ALA A 370 28.53 -26.88 6.63
CA ALA A 370 29.96 -27.12 6.71
C ALA A 370 30.73 -25.96 6.06
N PRO A 371 32.05 -25.83 6.25
CA PRO A 371 32.82 -24.66 5.78
C PRO A 371 32.72 -24.38 4.27
N ARG A 372 32.39 -25.38 3.45
CA ARG A 372 32.29 -25.26 1.99
C ARG A 372 30.95 -25.73 1.42
N LEU A 373 30.02 -26.17 2.26
CA LEU A 373 28.74 -26.72 1.81
C LEU A 373 27.62 -26.33 2.79
N SER A 374 26.52 -25.78 2.27
CA SER A 374 25.27 -25.60 2.99
C SER A 374 24.15 -26.23 2.19
N LEU A 375 23.40 -27.13 2.83
CA LEU A 375 22.23 -27.79 2.26
C LEU A 375 21.02 -27.51 3.16
N GLY A 376 19.87 -27.22 2.58
CA GLY A 376 18.62 -27.04 3.29
C GLY A 376 17.47 -27.73 2.58
N VAL A 377 16.60 -28.40 3.35
CA VAL A 377 15.35 -28.99 2.89
C VAL A 377 14.23 -28.54 3.82
N ASN A 378 13.16 -28.00 3.25
CA ASN A 378 11.98 -27.62 3.99
C ASN A 378 10.73 -28.27 3.38
N LEU A 379 9.87 -28.78 4.25
CA LEU A 379 8.56 -29.32 3.92
C LEU A 379 7.50 -28.46 4.59
N TYR A 380 6.46 -28.10 3.85
CA TYR A 380 5.34 -27.26 4.27
C TYR A 380 4.02 -28.01 4.08
N TYR A 381 3.12 -27.83 5.03
CA TYR A 381 1.75 -28.30 4.93
C TYR A 381 0.77 -27.32 5.57
#